data_fa7d6bec9b614b1e82305d0bb71b2bf8
#
_entry.id   fa7d6bec9b614b1e82305d0bb71b2bf8
#
_cell.length_a   1.000
_cell.length_b   1.000
_cell.length_c   1.000
_cell.angle_alpha   90.00
_cell.angle_beta   90.00
_cell.angle_gamma   90.00
#
_symmetry.space_group_name_H-M   'P 1'
#
loop_
_entity.id
_entity.type
_entity.pdbx_description
1 polymer ?
#
loop_
_entity_poly.entity_id
_entity_poly.type
_entity_poly.pdbx_seq_one_letter_code
_entity_poly.pdbx_strand_id
1 'polypeptide(L)'
;MKLRSIELALPHAGEAAAFLTDIWGMAPAGAEGDTHYLRGSGGFPYLVALAESADAYVRSTTFVCSAERLETLKRSVAAAGLPATPTVSQDPGGGHGIIVELAEGELLRFLTDAQDVAPIEGRDLPVKLTHVVFNSADAEATGDLAERALGFRVSDRTKGMVFVRCNDSHHSTAFARAGFASLNHIAFEMADMDAVMRGIGRLRDQNMAPAWGPGRHGPGANVFAYFIAPFGPVIEFSTAVEKVPEDYQPGAPEDWTWPEGRIDQWGMSDKNFAGLRAAEEKFRHRRDWEPQPLDILSEENH
;
A
#
# COMPACT_ATOMS: atom_id res chain seq x y z
N MET A 1 -13.70 -5.56 3.07
CA MET A 1 -12.44 -4.99 3.61
C MET A 1 -11.89 -4.01 2.59
N LYS A 2 -11.19 -2.96 3.01
CA LYS A 2 -10.62 -1.92 2.12
C LYS A 2 -9.22 -1.57 2.60
N LEU A 3 -8.27 -1.42 1.69
CA LEU A 3 -6.97 -0.79 1.96
C LEU A 3 -7.22 0.69 2.28
N ARG A 4 -6.77 1.17 3.43
CA ARG A 4 -6.95 2.55 3.88
C ARG A 4 -5.68 3.37 3.71
N SER A 5 -4.57 2.93 4.32
CA SER A 5 -3.38 3.75 4.46
C SER A 5 -2.11 2.91 4.62
N ILE A 6 -0.98 3.58 4.44
CA ILE A 6 0.35 3.10 4.81
C ILE A 6 0.99 4.09 5.78
N GLU A 7 1.65 3.58 6.80
CA GLU A 7 2.34 4.34 7.81
C GLU A 7 3.84 4.11 7.68
N LEU A 8 4.59 5.18 7.43
CA LEU A 8 6.03 5.17 7.26
C LEU A 8 6.72 5.94 8.38
N ALA A 9 7.92 5.50 8.73
CA ALA A 9 8.86 6.26 9.54
C ALA A 9 10.09 6.59 8.70
N LEU A 10 10.58 7.81 8.77
CA LEU A 10 11.72 8.24 7.95
C LEU A 10 12.34 9.55 8.48
N PRO A 11 13.61 9.81 8.17
CA PRO A 11 14.21 11.11 8.44
C PRO A 11 13.55 12.20 7.59
N HIS A 12 13.46 13.40 8.15
CA HIS A 12 12.88 14.57 7.47
C HIS A 12 11.42 14.37 7.00
N ALA A 13 10.58 13.78 7.86
CA ALA A 13 9.18 13.49 7.53
C ALA A 13 8.41 14.74 7.04
N GLY A 14 8.74 15.93 7.56
CA GLY A 14 8.16 17.19 7.10
C GLY A 14 8.50 17.53 5.65
N GLU A 15 9.74 17.27 5.19
CA GLU A 15 10.14 17.48 3.80
C GLU A 15 9.44 16.47 2.86
N ALA A 16 9.30 15.23 3.31
CA ALA A 16 8.55 14.22 2.59
C ALA A 16 7.05 14.57 2.48
N ALA A 17 6.47 15.11 3.54
CA ALA A 17 5.09 15.61 3.53
C ALA A 17 4.91 16.77 2.56
N ALA A 18 5.84 17.73 2.55
CA ALA A 18 5.85 18.85 1.60
C ALA A 18 5.94 18.35 0.15
N PHE A 19 6.81 17.40 -0.15
CA PHE A 19 6.87 16.78 -1.49
C PHE A 19 5.54 16.14 -1.89
N LEU A 20 4.93 15.37 -1.00
CA LEU A 20 3.67 14.70 -1.28
C LEU A 20 2.50 15.68 -1.45
N THR A 21 2.52 16.84 -0.78
CA THR A 21 1.49 17.88 -0.98
C THR A 21 1.76 18.75 -2.20
N ASP A 22 2.94 19.29 -2.32
CA ASP A 22 3.23 20.37 -3.29
C ASP A 22 3.53 19.82 -4.69
N ILE A 23 4.07 18.60 -4.77
CA ILE A 23 4.54 18.01 -6.03
C ILE A 23 3.72 16.77 -6.42
N TRP A 24 3.53 15.80 -5.50
CA TRP A 24 2.75 14.59 -5.79
C TRP A 24 1.26 14.88 -5.94
N GLY A 25 0.72 15.85 -5.19
CA GLY A 25 -0.65 16.32 -5.28
C GLY A 25 -1.58 15.74 -4.22
N MET A 26 -1.09 15.38 -3.04
CA MET A 26 -1.94 15.02 -1.90
C MET A 26 -2.41 16.27 -1.14
N ALA A 27 -3.45 16.13 -0.33
CA ALA A 27 -3.88 17.17 0.58
C ALA A 27 -3.39 16.89 2.01
N PRO A 28 -2.99 17.92 2.79
CA PRO A 28 -2.67 17.70 4.19
C PRO A 28 -3.92 17.29 4.98
N ALA A 29 -3.75 16.39 5.93
CA ALA A 29 -4.81 15.86 6.79
C ALA A 29 -4.55 16.11 8.28
N GLY A 30 -3.60 17.00 8.59
CA GLY A 30 -3.18 17.36 9.94
C GLY A 30 -1.84 16.76 10.32
N ALA A 31 -1.44 17.03 11.57
CA ALA A 31 -0.24 16.46 12.18
C ALA A 31 -0.52 16.20 13.66
N GLU A 32 0.12 15.18 14.22
CA GLU A 32 0.09 14.85 15.63
C GLU A 32 1.51 14.51 16.10
N GLY A 33 2.05 15.31 17.04
CA GLY A 33 3.46 15.23 17.36
C GLY A 33 4.32 15.41 16.10
N ASP A 34 5.22 14.48 15.85
CA ASP A 34 6.13 14.47 14.71
C ASP A 34 5.59 13.63 13.52
N THR A 35 4.29 13.32 13.51
CA THR A 35 3.65 12.56 12.44
C THR A 35 2.78 13.46 11.58
N HIS A 36 3.02 13.47 10.27
CA HIS A 36 2.25 14.18 9.26
C HIS A 36 1.28 13.22 8.58
N TYR A 37 0.01 13.60 8.47
CA TYR A 37 -1.02 12.83 7.78
C TYR A 37 -1.39 13.50 6.46
N LEU A 38 -1.52 12.68 5.41
CA LEU A 38 -1.80 13.14 4.06
C LEU A 38 -2.96 12.33 3.49
N ARG A 39 -3.91 13.02 2.84
CA ARG A 39 -5.11 12.41 2.29
C ARG A 39 -5.24 12.63 0.79
N GLY A 40 -6.08 11.80 0.18
CA GLY A 40 -6.60 12.01 -1.17
C GLY A 40 -7.95 12.72 -1.18
N SER A 41 -8.62 12.70 -2.32
CA SER A 41 -9.96 13.25 -2.52
C SER A 41 -11.08 12.36 -1.95
N GLY A 42 -10.81 11.06 -1.74
CA GLY A 42 -11.80 10.10 -1.23
C GLY A 42 -12.14 10.25 0.25
N GLY A 43 -12.93 9.31 0.76
CA GLY A 43 -13.48 9.37 2.12
C GLY A 43 -12.54 8.94 3.24
N PHE A 44 -11.32 8.47 2.96
CA PHE A 44 -10.40 8.11 4.02
C PHE A 44 -9.76 9.33 4.68
N PRO A 45 -9.64 9.37 6.02
CA PRO A 45 -9.09 10.51 6.74
C PRO A 45 -7.63 10.77 6.37
N TYR A 46 -6.87 9.73 6.06
CA TYR A 46 -5.53 9.82 5.47
C TYR A 46 -5.21 8.56 4.67
N LEU A 47 -4.23 8.68 3.76
CA LEU A 47 -3.68 7.60 2.94
C LEU A 47 -2.24 7.28 3.32
N VAL A 48 -1.50 8.31 3.75
CA VAL A 48 -0.09 8.19 4.16
C VAL A 48 0.09 8.91 5.48
N ALA A 49 0.74 8.24 6.43
CA ALA A 49 1.27 8.86 7.63
C ALA A 49 2.80 8.79 7.60
N LEU A 50 3.45 9.92 7.86
CA LEU A 50 4.91 10.06 7.87
C LEU A 50 5.35 10.49 9.27
N ALA A 51 5.96 9.58 10.01
CA ALA A 51 6.52 9.86 11.33
C ALA A 51 8.01 10.15 11.24
N GLU A 52 8.48 11.15 11.99
CA GLU A 52 9.92 11.43 12.08
C GLU A 52 10.66 10.26 12.74
N SER A 53 11.77 9.85 12.16
CA SER A 53 12.62 8.77 12.66
C SER A 53 14.04 8.92 12.15
N ALA A 54 15.02 8.39 12.88
CA ALA A 54 16.40 8.35 12.39
C ALA A 54 16.59 7.39 11.20
N ASP A 55 15.75 6.35 11.12
CA ASP A 55 15.82 5.32 10.08
C ASP A 55 14.53 5.31 9.26
N ALA A 56 14.64 4.92 7.98
CA ALA A 56 13.49 4.76 7.09
C ALA A 56 12.97 3.31 7.14
N TYR A 57 11.67 3.13 7.43
CA TYR A 57 11.01 1.82 7.44
C TYR A 57 9.49 1.93 7.32
N VAL A 58 8.85 0.82 6.96
CA VAL A 58 7.38 0.70 6.99
C VAL A 58 6.94 0.38 8.42
N ARG A 59 6.10 1.23 9.00
CA ARG A 59 5.50 1.00 10.33
C ARG A 59 4.34 0.01 10.25
N SER A 60 3.43 0.23 9.31
CA SER A 60 2.28 -0.67 9.07
C SER A 60 1.59 -0.35 7.75
N THR A 61 0.76 -1.28 7.29
CA THR A 61 -0.25 -1.03 6.25
C THR A 61 -1.62 -1.33 6.83
N THR A 62 -2.55 -0.39 6.70
CA THR A 62 -3.84 -0.45 7.39
C THR A 62 -4.98 -0.79 6.45
N PHE A 63 -5.77 -1.77 6.86
CA PHE A 63 -7.03 -2.17 6.24
C PHE A 63 -8.19 -1.90 7.19
N VAL A 64 -9.34 -1.50 6.64
CA VAL A 64 -10.58 -1.31 7.40
C VAL A 64 -11.63 -2.34 6.98
N CYS A 65 -12.40 -2.84 7.95
CA CYS A 65 -13.41 -3.86 7.71
C CYS A 65 -14.58 -3.73 8.70
N SER A 66 -15.64 -4.50 8.49
CA SER A 66 -16.72 -4.60 9.47
C SER A 66 -16.28 -5.37 10.72
N ALA A 67 -16.99 -5.16 11.84
CA ALA A 67 -16.72 -5.88 13.08
C ALA A 67 -16.85 -7.42 12.90
N GLU A 68 -17.84 -7.88 12.14
CA GLU A 68 -18.00 -9.30 11.80
C GLU A 68 -16.79 -9.87 11.05
N ARG A 69 -16.29 -9.10 10.08
CA ARG A 69 -15.09 -9.49 9.32
C ARG A 69 -13.85 -9.53 10.20
N LEU A 70 -13.70 -8.57 11.11
CA LEU A 70 -12.59 -8.54 12.07
C LEU A 70 -12.61 -9.78 12.98
N GLU A 71 -13.77 -10.17 13.50
CA GLU A 71 -13.89 -11.37 14.35
C GLU A 71 -13.59 -12.66 13.57
N THR A 72 -13.95 -12.73 12.30
CA THR A 72 -13.56 -13.85 11.44
C THR A 72 -12.05 -13.86 11.21
N LEU A 73 -11.44 -12.70 10.95
CA LEU A 73 -10.01 -12.54 10.78
C LEU A 73 -9.23 -12.97 12.03
N LYS A 74 -9.65 -12.54 13.21
CA LYS A 74 -8.99 -12.95 14.48
C LYS A 74 -8.92 -14.47 14.62
N ARG A 75 -10.01 -15.17 14.26
CA ARG A 75 -10.05 -16.64 14.32
C ARG A 75 -9.10 -17.28 13.30
N SER A 76 -9.07 -16.79 12.06
CA SER A 76 -8.21 -17.37 11.02
C SER A 76 -6.72 -17.07 11.28
N VAL A 77 -6.39 -15.88 11.78
CA VAL A 77 -5.03 -15.50 12.20
C VAL A 77 -4.55 -16.40 13.35
N ALA A 78 -5.38 -16.59 14.38
CA ALA A 78 -5.05 -17.50 15.49
C ALA A 78 -4.90 -18.95 15.03
N ALA A 79 -5.78 -19.43 14.15
CA ALA A 79 -5.68 -20.78 13.58
C ALA A 79 -4.43 -21.00 12.73
N ALA A 80 -3.94 -19.95 12.09
CA ALA A 80 -2.69 -19.96 11.33
C ALA A 80 -1.45 -19.80 12.20
N GLY A 81 -1.60 -19.53 13.50
CA GLY A 81 -0.48 -19.33 14.44
C GLY A 81 0.30 -18.04 14.21
N LEU A 82 -0.32 -17.04 13.55
CA LEU A 82 0.32 -15.75 13.31
C LEU A 82 0.32 -14.89 14.58
N PRO A 83 1.43 -14.17 14.86
CA PRO A 83 1.46 -13.16 15.89
C PRO A 83 0.42 -12.06 15.59
N ALA A 84 -0.41 -11.76 16.57
CA ALA A 84 -1.42 -10.71 16.47
C ALA A 84 -1.56 -9.98 17.80
N THR A 85 -1.51 -8.65 17.73
CA THR A 85 -1.63 -7.77 18.90
C THR A 85 -2.89 -6.91 18.78
N PRO A 86 -3.77 -6.86 19.82
CA PRO A 86 -4.87 -5.92 19.86
C PRO A 86 -4.38 -4.47 19.74
N THR A 87 -5.13 -3.63 19.05
CA THR A 87 -4.77 -2.22 18.87
C THR A 87 -5.99 -1.30 18.87
N VAL A 88 -5.80 -0.07 19.36
CA VAL A 88 -6.71 1.05 19.16
C VAL A 88 -5.93 2.15 18.46
N SER A 89 -6.41 2.58 17.30
CA SER A 89 -5.74 3.63 16.54
C SER A 89 -6.00 4.99 17.14
N GLN A 90 -4.93 5.75 17.39
CA GLN A 90 -4.99 7.16 17.74
C GLN A 90 -4.91 8.06 16.50
N ASP A 91 -4.58 7.49 15.34
CA ASP A 91 -4.51 8.22 14.07
C ASP A 91 -5.88 8.81 13.67
N PRO A 92 -5.93 9.81 12.78
CA PRO A 92 -7.20 10.36 12.27
C PRO A 92 -8.16 9.28 11.79
N GLY A 93 -9.42 9.38 12.21
CA GLY A 93 -10.45 8.39 11.95
C GLY A 93 -10.52 7.26 12.98
N GLY A 94 -9.54 7.11 13.86
CA GLY A 94 -9.57 6.12 14.94
C GLY A 94 -9.77 4.69 14.48
N GLY A 95 -10.56 3.95 15.25
CA GLY A 95 -10.87 2.54 15.05
C GLY A 95 -10.08 1.62 15.97
N HIS A 96 -10.52 0.38 16.09
CA HIS A 96 -9.85 -0.63 16.91
C HIS A 96 -9.76 -1.96 16.16
N GLY A 97 -8.82 -2.83 16.56
CA GLY A 97 -8.66 -4.11 15.87
C GLY A 97 -7.42 -4.86 16.27
N ILE A 98 -6.70 -5.38 15.30
CA ILE A 98 -5.46 -6.12 15.50
C ILE A 98 -4.37 -5.67 14.53
N ILE A 99 -3.12 -5.80 14.97
CA ILE A 99 -1.94 -5.78 14.12
C ILE A 99 -1.47 -7.21 13.98
N VAL A 100 -1.27 -7.67 12.75
CA VAL A 100 -0.75 -8.99 12.42
C VAL A 100 0.66 -8.81 11.85
N GLU A 101 1.62 -9.54 12.40
CA GLU A 101 2.98 -9.60 11.87
C GLU A 101 3.12 -10.82 10.96
N LEU A 102 3.60 -10.58 9.73
CA LEU A 102 3.94 -11.64 8.81
C LEU A 102 5.39 -12.10 9.03
N ALA A 103 5.75 -13.24 8.44
CA ALA A 103 7.04 -13.90 8.68
C ALA A 103 8.27 -13.04 8.33
N GLU A 104 8.13 -12.09 7.41
CA GLU A 104 9.23 -11.24 6.94
C GLU A 104 9.21 -9.83 7.59
N GLY A 105 8.32 -9.60 8.57
CA GLY A 105 8.25 -8.39 9.37
C GLY A 105 7.24 -7.35 8.85
N GLU A 106 6.42 -7.70 7.86
CA GLU A 106 5.31 -6.84 7.47
C GLU A 106 4.28 -6.77 8.58
N LEU A 107 3.89 -5.56 8.94
CA LEU A 107 2.85 -5.29 9.92
C LEU A 107 1.58 -4.84 9.22
N LEU A 108 0.55 -5.68 9.25
CA LEU A 108 -0.76 -5.40 8.68
C LEU A 108 -1.75 -5.09 9.80
N ARG A 109 -2.29 -3.88 9.78
CA ARG A 109 -3.26 -3.40 10.78
C ARG A 109 -4.66 -3.54 10.20
N PHE A 110 -5.54 -4.23 10.92
CA PHE A 110 -6.93 -4.45 10.54
C PHE A 110 -7.84 -3.78 11.58
N LEU A 111 -8.60 -2.78 11.16
CA LEU A 111 -9.43 -1.96 12.04
C LEU A 111 -10.91 -2.04 11.67
N THR A 112 -11.76 -1.97 12.68
CA THR A 112 -13.19 -1.69 12.56
C THR A 112 -13.54 -0.38 13.26
N ASP A 113 -14.76 0.12 13.04
CA ASP A 113 -15.28 1.38 13.62
C ASP A 113 -14.40 2.62 13.33
N ALA A 114 -13.56 2.53 12.30
CA ALA A 114 -12.83 3.68 11.80
C ALA A 114 -13.77 4.62 11.04
N GLN A 115 -13.64 5.93 11.33
CA GLN A 115 -14.51 6.94 10.75
C GLN A 115 -13.97 7.44 9.41
N ASP A 116 -14.83 7.46 8.42
CA ASP A 116 -14.57 8.14 7.16
C ASP A 116 -14.79 9.66 7.32
N VAL A 117 -14.24 10.44 6.40
CA VAL A 117 -14.43 11.89 6.33
C VAL A 117 -15.11 12.28 5.03
N ALA A 118 -15.66 13.48 4.96
CA ALA A 118 -16.23 13.97 3.71
C ALA A 118 -15.17 14.02 2.60
N PRO A 119 -15.46 13.51 1.39
CA PRO A 119 -14.59 13.69 0.24
C PRO A 119 -14.31 15.17 -0.03
N ILE A 120 -13.15 15.45 -0.62
CA ILE A 120 -12.77 16.80 -1.04
C ILE A 120 -12.63 16.84 -2.56
N GLU A 121 -12.91 18.01 -3.13
CA GLU A 121 -12.68 18.24 -4.56
C GLU A 121 -11.20 18.55 -4.81
N GLY A 122 -10.69 18.09 -5.94
CA GLY A 122 -9.32 18.35 -6.36
C GLY A 122 -9.00 17.57 -7.62
N ARG A 123 -8.73 18.29 -8.71
CA ARG A 123 -8.58 17.71 -10.06
C ARG A 123 -7.51 16.65 -10.16
N ASP A 124 -6.41 16.84 -9.43
CA ASP A 124 -5.22 16.00 -9.56
C ASP A 124 -4.84 15.31 -8.24
N LEU A 125 -5.77 15.31 -7.27
CA LEU A 125 -5.59 14.56 -6.03
C LEU A 125 -5.76 13.05 -6.30
N PRO A 126 -4.90 12.19 -5.74
CA PRO A 126 -5.21 10.77 -5.66
C PRO A 126 -6.54 10.54 -4.96
N VAL A 127 -7.32 9.56 -5.40
CA VAL A 127 -8.60 9.24 -4.76
C VAL A 127 -8.39 8.42 -3.48
N LYS A 128 -7.53 7.41 -3.57
CA LYS A 128 -7.18 6.47 -2.48
C LYS A 128 -5.87 5.77 -2.82
N LEU A 129 -5.39 4.89 -1.94
CA LEU A 129 -4.39 3.90 -2.32
C LEU A 129 -5.06 2.84 -3.21
N THR A 130 -4.43 2.53 -4.33
CA THR A 130 -4.82 1.40 -5.18
C THR A 130 -4.36 0.11 -4.52
N HIS A 131 -3.05 0.04 -4.25
CA HIS A 131 -2.39 -1.11 -3.64
C HIS A 131 -1.07 -0.71 -2.97
N VAL A 132 -0.58 -1.61 -2.12
CA VAL A 132 0.78 -1.59 -1.57
C VAL A 132 1.42 -2.92 -1.94
N VAL A 133 2.61 -2.90 -2.52
CA VAL A 133 3.34 -4.11 -2.91
C VAL A 133 4.56 -4.29 -2.04
N PHE A 134 4.77 -5.53 -1.60
CA PHE A 134 5.90 -5.93 -0.78
C PHE A 134 6.84 -6.87 -1.56
N ASN A 135 8.12 -6.68 -1.38
CA ASN A 135 9.12 -7.67 -1.76
C ASN A 135 9.18 -8.76 -0.71
N SER A 136 9.17 -10.01 -1.14
CA SER A 136 9.18 -11.20 -0.28
C SER A 136 10.18 -12.23 -0.80
N ALA A 137 10.88 -12.90 0.10
CA ALA A 137 11.76 -14.00 -0.24
C ALA A 137 10.97 -15.23 -0.74
N ASP A 138 9.73 -15.40 -0.21
CA ASP A 138 8.79 -16.44 -0.65
C ASP A 138 7.40 -15.85 -0.91
N ALA A 139 7.25 -15.19 -2.05
CA ALA A 139 6.00 -14.54 -2.45
C ALA A 139 4.82 -15.52 -2.55
N GLU A 140 5.07 -16.77 -2.94
CA GLU A 140 4.02 -17.80 -3.03
C GLU A 140 3.49 -18.17 -1.65
N ALA A 141 4.38 -18.49 -0.70
CA ALA A 141 3.99 -18.82 0.67
C ALA A 141 3.29 -17.64 1.35
N THR A 142 3.78 -16.41 1.11
CA THR A 142 3.17 -15.19 1.68
C THR A 142 1.79 -14.91 1.07
N GLY A 143 1.61 -15.10 -0.24
CA GLY A 143 0.33 -15.00 -0.91
C GLY A 143 -0.68 -16.03 -0.41
N ASP A 144 -0.27 -17.30 -0.28
CA ASP A 144 -1.09 -18.37 0.28
C ASP A 144 -1.48 -18.10 1.74
N LEU A 145 -0.56 -17.53 2.53
CA LEU A 145 -0.84 -17.14 3.90
C LEU A 145 -1.86 -15.99 3.97
N ALA A 146 -1.73 -15.00 3.10
CA ALA A 146 -2.66 -13.89 3.01
C ALA A 146 -4.09 -14.38 2.68
N GLU A 147 -4.23 -15.34 1.76
CA GLU A 147 -5.52 -15.95 1.44
C GLU A 147 -6.08 -16.77 2.61
N ARG A 148 -5.29 -17.67 3.16
CA ARG A 148 -5.72 -18.60 4.21
C ARG A 148 -6.02 -17.91 5.54
N ALA A 149 -5.20 -16.92 5.94
CA ALA A 149 -5.25 -16.34 7.29
C ALA A 149 -5.82 -14.92 7.34
N LEU A 150 -5.61 -14.09 6.30
CA LEU A 150 -5.95 -12.67 6.36
C LEU A 150 -7.23 -12.33 5.59
N GLY A 151 -7.87 -13.34 4.98
CA GLY A 151 -9.13 -13.16 4.27
C GLY A 151 -9.01 -12.39 2.96
N PHE A 152 -7.83 -12.35 2.39
CA PHE A 152 -7.64 -11.95 0.99
C PHE A 152 -8.08 -13.09 0.06
N ARG A 153 -8.11 -12.81 -1.22
CA ARG A 153 -8.25 -13.80 -2.29
C ARG A 153 -7.12 -13.58 -3.29
N VAL A 154 -6.51 -14.64 -3.74
CA VAL A 154 -5.58 -14.56 -4.87
C VAL A 154 -6.36 -14.16 -6.12
N SER A 155 -5.87 -13.16 -6.83
CA SER A 155 -6.40 -12.74 -8.13
C SER A 155 -5.58 -13.33 -9.27
N ASP A 156 -4.26 -13.20 -9.20
CA ASP A 156 -3.39 -13.78 -10.22
C ASP A 156 -2.03 -14.15 -9.64
N ARG A 157 -1.36 -15.06 -10.35
CA ARG A 157 0.03 -15.42 -10.13
C ARG A 157 0.81 -15.20 -11.41
N THR A 158 1.97 -14.57 -11.31
CA THR A 158 2.95 -14.50 -12.40
C THR A 158 4.22 -15.25 -11.96
N LYS A 159 5.22 -15.34 -12.82
CA LYS A 159 6.50 -15.96 -12.46
C LYS A 159 7.22 -15.28 -11.30
N GLY A 160 6.87 -14.02 -11.00
CA GLY A 160 7.54 -13.20 -9.99
C GLY A 160 6.62 -12.56 -8.96
N MET A 161 5.31 -12.68 -9.07
CA MET A 161 4.38 -11.98 -8.18
C MET A 161 3.12 -12.79 -7.89
N VAL A 162 2.58 -12.59 -6.69
CA VAL A 162 1.24 -13.04 -6.29
C VAL A 162 0.41 -11.82 -5.96
N PHE A 163 -0.71 -11.64 -6.66
CA PHE A 163 -1.64 -10.53 -6.50
C PHE A 163 -2.82 -10.97 -5.64
N VAL A 164 -3.13 -10.22 -4.57
CA VAL A 164 -4.23 -10.55 -3.67
C VAL A 164 -5.18 -9.35 -3.48
N ARG A 165 -6.48 -9.65 -3.43
CA ARG A 165 -7.53 -8.65 -3.27
C ARG A 165 -8.27 -8.81 -1.95
N CYS A 166 -8.74 -7.69 -1.41
CA CYS A 166 -9.64 -7.67 -0.25
C CYS A 166 -11.06 -7.20 -0.58
N ASN A 167 -11.30 -6.80 -1.82
CA ASN A 167 -12.58 -6.35 -2.36
C ASN A 167 -12.68 -6.70 -3.86
N ASP A 168 -13.49 -5.98 -4.63
CA ASP A 168 -13.68 -6.15 -6.07
C ASP A 168 -12.55 -5.62 -6.96
N SER A 169 -11.60 -4.85 -6.43
CA SER A 169 -10.41 -4.45 -7.19
C SER A 169 -9.50 -5.66 -7.38
N HIS A 170 -8.91 -5.80 -8.57
CA HIS A 170 -8.05 -6.94 -8.91
C HIS A 170 -7.00 -7.22 -7.81
N HIS A 171 -6.39 -6.20 -7.25
CA HIS A 171 -5.50 -6.36 -6.11
C HIS A 171 -5.53 -5.14 -5.19
N SER A 172 -5.34 -5.38 -3.92
CA SER A 172 -5.14 -4.39 -2.87
C SER A 172 -3.73 -4.46 -2.29
N THR A 173 -3.09 -5.62 -2.44
CA THR A 173 -1.68 -5.84 -2.18
C THR A 173 -1.14 -6.91 -3.11
N ALA A 174 0.18 -6.98 -3.25
CA ALA A 174 0.86 -8.05 -3.95
C ALA A 174 2.20 -8.33 -3.29
N PHE A 175 2.70 -9.54 -3.50
CA PHE A 175 4.00 -9.98 -3.04
C PHE A 175 4.89 -10.26 -4.24
N ALA A 176 5.99 -9.53 -4.36
CA ALA A 176 6.96 -9.67 -5.44
C ALA A 176 8.16 -10.50 -4.94
N ARG A 177 8.55 -11.51 -5.70
CA ARG A 177 9.70 -12.34 -5.36
C ARG A 177 10.98 -11.52 -5.43
N ALA A 178 11.69 -11.42 -4.31
CA ALA A 178 12.99 -10.75 -4.21
C ALA A 178 13.90 -11.50 -3.23
N GLY A 179 15.19 -11.23 -3.27
CA GLY A 179 16.15 -11.81 -2.29
C GLY A 179 16.12 -11.11 -0.92
N PHE A 180 15.09 -10.29 -0.65
CA PHE A 180 14.95 -9.49 0.57
C PHE A 180 13.48 -9.11 0.77
N ALA A 181 13.10 -8.85 2.02
CA ALA A 181 11.78 -8.33 2.38
C ALA A 181 11.83 -6.81 2.55
N SER A 182 10.95 -6.10 1.86
CA SER A 182 10.87 -4.64 1.90
C SER A 182 9.57 -4.12 1.27
N LEU A 183 9.36 -2.82 1.35
CA LEU A 183 8.36 -2.14 0.52
C LEU A 183 8.83 -2.12 -0.94
N ASN A 184 8.04 -2.69 -1.85
CA ASN A 184 8.29 -2.58 -3.28
C ASN A 184 7.81 -1.23 -3.80
N HIS A 185 6.51 -0.92 -3.63
CA HIS A 185 5.96 0.40 -3.97
C HIS A 185 4.60 0.68 -3.31
N ILE A 186 4.22 1.95 -3.37
CA ILE A 186 2.91 2.46 -2.94
C ILE A 186 2.21 3.04 -4.16
N ALA A 187 1.04 2.51 -4.51
CA ALA A 187 0.26 2.97 -5.65
C ALA A 187 -0.94 3.83 -5.24
N PHE A 188 -1.04 4.98 -5.87
CA PHE A 188 -2.08 5.98 -5.65
C PHE A 188 -3.06 5.97 -6.82
N GLU A 189 -4.36 5.73 -6.53
CA GLU A 189 -5.40 5.73 -7.56
C GLU A 189 -5.71 7.16 -8.00
N MET A 190 -5.47 7.45 -9.26
CA MET A 190 -5.87 8.68 -9.92
C MET A 190 -7.26 8.52 -10.54
N ALA A 191 -8.00 9.62 -10.68
CA ALA A 191 -9.37 9.61 -11.18
C ALA A 191 -9.48 8.99 -12.58
N ASP A 192 -8.50 9.26 -13.43
CA ASP A 192 -8.46 8.81 -14.82
C ASP A 192 -7.03 8.85 -15.39
N MET A 193 -6.90 8.43 -16.64
CA MET A 193 -5.61 8.44 -17.35
C MET A 193 -5.08 9.87 -17.56
N ASP A 194 -5.96 10.84 -17.81
CA ASP A 194 -5.55 12.24 -17.95
C ASP A 194 -4.93 12.78 -16.65
N ALA A 195 -5.48 12.39 -15.49
CA ALA A 195 -4.92 12.77 -14.18
C ALA A 195 -3.52 12.12 -13.97
N VAL A 196 -3.31 10.87 -14.40
CA VAL A 196 -1.98 10.25 -14.41
C VAL A 196 -1.02 11.05 -15.27
N MET A 197 -1.41 11.39 -16.50
CA MET A 197 -0.55 12.12 -17.43
C MET A 197 -0.23 13.55 -16.94
N ARG A 198 -1.19 14.24 -16.32
CA ARG A 198 -0.92 15.55 -15.68
C ARG A 198 0.01 15.41 -14.48
N GLY A 199 -0.13 14.33 -13.69
CA GLY A 199 0.78 14.00 -12.61
C GLY A 199 2.22 13.81 -13.10
N ILE A 200 2.40 13.03 -14.18
CA ILE A 200 3.71 12.85 -14.84
C ILE A 200 4.27 14.21 -15.30
N GLY A 201 3.43 15.06 -15.94
CA GLY A 201 3.83 16.39 -16.38
C GLY A 201 4.33 17.25 -15.22
N ARG A 202 3.58 17.28 -14.11
CA ARG A 202 3.93 18.05 -12.91
C ARG A 202 5.28 17.61 -12.31
N LEU A 203 5.56 16.30 -12.26
CA LEU A 203 6.86 15.82 -11.77
C LEU A 203 7.98 16.14 -12.76
N ARG A 204 7.74 16.08 -14.08
CA ARG A 204 8.72 16.48 -15.09
C ARG A 204 9.08 17.97 -15.01
N ASP A 205 8.16 18.84 -14.64
CA ASP A 205 8.42 20.26 -14.37
C ASP A 205 9.39 20.45 -13.19
N GLN A 206 9.51 19.44 -12.32
CA GLN A 206 10.49 19.36 -11.22
C GLN A 206 11.73 18.54 -11.61
N ASN A 207 11.96 18.28 -12.89
CA ASN A 207 13.06 17.45 -13.41
C ASN A 207 13.01 15.98 -12.93
N MET A 208 11.84 15.49 -12.57
CA MET A 208 11.64 14.10 -12.15
C MET A 208 10.96 13.31 -13.29
N ALA A 209 11.73 12.50 -14.00
CA ALA A 209 11.17 11.58 -14.98
C ALA A 209 10.66 10.30 -14.30
N PRO A 210 9.63 9.61 -14.89
CA PRO A 210 9.25 8.29 -14.42
C PRO A 210 10.43 7.32 -14.48
N ALA A 211 10.59 6.52 -13.42
CA ALA A 211 11.52 5.39 -13.40
C ALA A 211 11.00 4.22 -14.25
N TRP A 212 9.67 4.18 -14.46
CA TRP A 212 8.99 3.29 -15.42
C TRP A 212 7.60 3.85 -15.71
N GLY A 213 7.19 3.82 -16.96
CA GLY A 213 5.89 4.33 -17.40
C GLY A 213 5.96 5.68 -18.16
N PRO A 214 4.83 6.17 -18.72
CA PRO A 214 3.52 5.52 -18.58
C PRO A 214 3.47 4.17 -19.26
N GLY A 215 2.71 3.24 -18.68
CA GLY A 215 2.54 1.90 -19.21
C GLY A 215 1.20 1.29 -18.78
N ARG A 216 0.92 0.07 -19.24
CA ARG A 216 -0.23 -0.73 -18.82
C ARG A 216 0.23 -2.11 -18.39
N HIS A 217 -0.14 -2.51 -17.18
CA HIS A 217 0.16 -3.86 -16.68
C HIS A 217 -0.63 -4.94 -17.40
N GLY A 218 -0.17 -6.17 -17.32
CA GLY A 218 -0.93 -7.37 -17.67
C GLY A 218 -1.94 -7.69 -16.58
N PRO A 219 -1.52 -8.29 -15.44
CA PRO A 219 -2.41 -8.53 -14.30
C PRO A 219 -3.01 -7.24 -13.77
N GLY A 220 -4.36 -7.22 -13.61
CA GLY A 220 -5.09 -6.04 -13.14
C GLY A 220 -5.24 -4.91 -14.14
N ALA A 221 -4.61 -4.99 -15.32
CA ALA A 221 -4.76 -4.08 -16.46
C ALA A 221 -4.64 -2.57 -16.17
N ASN A 222 -4.09 -2.18 -15.01
CA ASN A 222 -3.99 -0.77 -14.62
C ASN A 222 -2.94 -0.01 -15.44
N VAL A 223 -3.25 1.25 -15.73
CA VAL A 223 -2.28 2.22 -16.24
C VAL A 223 -1.40 2.67 -15.08
N PHE A 224 -0.11 2.83 -15.31
CA PHE A 224 0.85 3.14 -14.27
C PHE A 224 1.92 4.15 -14.68
N ALA A 225 2.51 4.81 -13.69
CA ALA A 225 3.77 5.52 -13.79
C ALA A 225 4.50 5.51 -12.44
N TYR A 226 5.69 4.92 -12.39
CA TYR A 226 6.51 4.77 -11.19
C TYR A 226 7.53 5.89 -11.07
N PHE A 227 7.72 6.37 -9.86
CA PHE A 227 8.73 7.35 -9.49
C PHE A 227 9.48 6.90 -8.25
N ILE A 228 10.76 7.25 -8.16
CA ILE A 228 11.53 7.13 -6.92
C ILE A 228 11.37 8.44 -6.18
N ALA A 229 10.65 8.42 -5.06
CA ALA A 229 10.42 9.62 -4.26
C ALA A 229 11.73 10.14 -3.64
N PRO A 230 11.92 11.46 -3.49
CA PRO A 230 13.14 12.02 -2.89
C PRO A 230 13.40 11.51 -1.47
N PHE A 231 12.34 11.12 -0.75
CA PHE A 231 12.43 10.56 0.60
C PHE A 231 12.59 9.02 0.63
N GLY A 232 12.80 8.38 -0.53
CA GLY A 232 13.29 7.01 -0.66
C GLY A 232 12.38 6.00 -1.33
N PRO A 233 11.09 5.81 -1.01
CA PRO A 233 10.26 4.73 -1.54
C PRO A 233 9.91 4.94 -3.01
N VAL A 234 9.57 3.84 -3.68
CA VAL A 234 8.94 3.88 -4.98
C VAL A 234 7.45 4.19 -4.80
N ILE A 235 6.96 5.17 -5.54
CA ILE A 235 5.55 5.59 -5.57
C ILE A 235 5.01 5.53 -6.99
N GLU A 236 3.74 5.19 -7.13
CA GLU A 236 3.08 4.96 -8.42
C GLU A 236 1.81 5.80 -8.54
N PHE A 237 1.65 6.53 -9.63
CA PHE A 237 0.33 6.91 -10.10
C PHE A 237 -0.31 5.73 -10.80
N SER A 238 -1.54 5.36 -10.42
CA SER A 238 -2.26 4.23 -10.98
C SER A 238 -3.70 4.61 -11.31
N THR A 239 -4.27 4.02 -12.35
CA THR A 239 -5.71 4.16 -12.67
C THR A 239 -6.22 2.97 -13.46
N ALA A 240 -7.53 2.86 -13.58
CA ALA A 240 -8.20 1.82 -14.37
C ALA A 240 -7.84 0.39 -13.93
N VAL A 241 -7.62 0.18 -12.61
CA VAL A 241 -7.47 -1.18 -12.07
C VAL A 241 -8.73 -1.97 -12.35
N GLU A 242 -8.56 -3.16 -12.90
CA GLU A 242 -9.66 -4.05 -13.23
C GLU A 242 -10.53 -4.34 -12.01
N LYS A 243 -11.84 -4.36 -12.22
CA LYS A 243 -12.82 -4.84 -11.25
C LYS A 243 -13.18 -6.26 -11.56
N VAL A 244 -12.95 -7.15 -10.62
CA VAL A 244 -13.15 -8.58 -10.81
C VAL A 244 -14.39 -9.07 -10.07
N PRO A 245 -15.18 -9.97 -10.67
CA PRO A 245 -16.36 -10.55 -10.02
C PRO A 245 -15.95 -11.45 -8.85
N GLU A 246 -16.92 -11.86 -8.06
CA GLU A 246 -16.65 -12.71 -6.89
C GLU A 246 -16.15 -14.10 -7.27
N ASP A 247 -16.59 -14.62 -8.41
CA ASP A 247 -16.24 -15.91 -8.99
C ASP A 247 -15.04 -15.84 -9.97
N TYR A 248 -14.28 -14.73 -9.93
CA TYR A 248 -13.07 -14.56 -10.74
C TYR A 248 -12.10 -15.73 -10.55
N GLN A 249 -11.66 -16.29 -11.67
CA GLN A 249 -10.70 -17.38 -11.67
C GLN A 249 -9.29 -16.82 -11.79
N PRO A 250 -8.39 -17.08 -10.83
CA PRO A 250 -7.03 -16.59 -10.89
C PRO A 250 -6.28 -17.12 -12.10
N GLY A 251 -5.57 -16.24 -12.80
CA GLY A 251 -4.63 -16.61 -13.84
C GLY A 251 -3.37 -17.27 -13.24
N ALA A 252 -2.87 -18.30 -13.93
CA ALA A 252 -1.63 -18.97 -13.59
C ALA A 252 -0.42 -18.23 -14.21
N PRO A 253 0.82 -18.50 -13.76
CA PRO A 253 2.02 -17.86 -14.31
C PRO A 253 2.19 -17.98 -15.82
N GLU A 254 1.66 -19.05 -16.40
CA GLU A 254 1.74 -19.34 -17.85
C GLU A 254 0.77 -18.52 -18.68
N ASP A 255 -0.31 -18.02 -18.07
CA ASP A 255 -1.33 -17.20 -18.75
C ASP A 255 -0.82 -15.79 -19.04
N TRP A 256 0.19 -15.33 -18.27
CA TRP A 256 0.72 -13.99 -18.37
C TRP A 256 1.91 -13.90 -19.32
N THR A 257 1.64 -13.32 -20.49
CA THR A 257 2.63 -13.06 -21.54
C THR A 257 2.65 -11.57 -21.89
N TRP A 258 3.82 -11.10 -22.29
CA TRP A 258 4.02 -9.73 -22.75
C TRP A 258 4.36 -9.72 -24.22
N PRO A 259 4.06 -8.65 -24.96
CA PRO A 259 4.54 -8.49 -26.32
C PRO A 259 6.07 -8.63 -26.37
N GLU A 260 6.60 -9.20 -27.44
CA GLU A 260 8.04 -9.43 -27.59
C GLU A 260 8.85 -8.14 -27.35
N GLY A 261 9.91 -8.24 -26.55
CA GLY A 261 10.78 -7.11 -26.20
C GLY A 261 10.15 -6.07 -25.25
N ARG A 262 8.97 -6.34 -24.65
CA ARG A 262 8.28 -5.43 -23.74
C ARG A 262 8.12 -6.03 -22.37
N ILE A 263 7.95 -5.16 -21.37
CA ILE A 263 7.72 -5.52 -19.98
C ILE A 263 6.36 -5.00 -19.46
N ASP A 264 5.59 -4.36 -20.34
CA ASP A 264 4.21 -3.95 -20.14
C ASP A 264 3.45 -4.06 -21.48
N GLN A 265 2.14 -3.84 -21.47
CA GLN A 265 1.30 -4.02 -22.67
C GLN A 265 1.51 -2.91 -23.72
N TRP A 266 1.99 -1.74 -23.33
CA TRP A 266 2.18 -0.62 -24.25
C TRP A 266 3.59 -0.50 -24.79
N GLY A 267 4.62 -0.80 -23.98
CA GLY A 267 6.03 -0.66 -24.35
C GLY A 267 6.42 0.79 -24.68
N MET A 268 5.87 1.74 -23.93
CA MET A 268 6.08 3.17 -24.17
C MET A 268 7.34 3.71 -23.52
N SER A 269 7.89 3.01 -22.54
CA SER A 269 9.02 3.49 -21.74
C SER A 269 9.93 2.35 -21.29
N ASP A 270 11.19 2.68 -21.11
CA ASP A 270 12.15 1.80 -20.46
C ASP A 270 11.93 1.77 -18.94
N LYS A 271 12.30 0.66 -18.33
CA LYS A 271 12.27 0.49 -16.87
C LYS A 271 13.66 0.67 -16.30
N ASN A 272 13.80 1.60 -15.36
CA ASN A 272 15.03 1.77 -14.58
C ASN A 272 15.13 0.69 -13.48
N PHE A 273 15.45 -0.54 -13.86
CA PHE A 273 15.54 -1.68 -12.94
C PHE A 273 16.51 -1.43 -11.78
N ALA A 274 17.67 -0.85 -12.06
CA ALA A 274 18.71 -0.63 -11.04
C ALA A 274 18.28 0.43 -10.02
N GLY A 275 17.69 1.54 -10.48
CA GLY A 275 17.20 2.60 -9.60
C GLY A 275 16.05 2.16 -8.73
N LEU A 276 15.06 1.46 -9.31
CA LEU A 276 13.91 0.92 -8.57
C LEU A 276 14.37 -0.07 -7.50
N ARG A 277 15.19 -1.06 -7.86
CA ARG A 277 15.73 -2.03 -6.92
C ARG A 277 16.51 -1.37 -5.77
N ALA A 278 17.36 -0.39 -6.08
CA ALA A 278 18.12 0.33 -5.06
C ALA A 278 17.22 1.13 -4.09
N ALA A 279 16.08 1.64 -4.55
CA ALA A 279 15.09 2.29 -3.71
C ALA A 279 14.35 1.27 -2.82
N GLU A 280 13.90 0.16 -3.40
CA GLU A 280 13.21 -0.92 -2.70
C GLU A 280 14.07 -1.51 -1.58
N GLU A 281 15.37 -1.73 -1.80
CA GLU A 281 16.31 -2.29 -0.80
C GLU A 281 16.49 -1.40 0.43
N LYS A 282 16.21 -0.10 0.34
CA LYS A 282 16.35 0.85 1.44
C LYS A 282 15.15 0.86 2.39
N PHE A 283 13.95 0.52 1.90
CA PHE A 283 12.71 0.65 2.65
C PHE A 283 12.25 -0.70 3.21
N ARG A 284 13.00 -1.21 4.18
CA ARG A 284 12.77 -2.51 4.79
C ARG A 284 11.69 -2.46 5.88
N HIS A 285 11.20 -3.64 6.28
CA HIS A 285 10.40 -3.81 7.48
C HIS A 285 11.32 -3.81 8.70
N ARG A 286 10.87 -3.15 9.78
CA ARG A 286 11.62 -3.11 11.02
C ARG A 286 11.19 -4.28 11.91
N ARG A 287 12.10 -5.22 12.17
CA ARG A 287 11.81 -6.39 13.01
C ARG A 287 11.79 -6.09 14.51
N ASP A 288 12.36 -4.98 14.95
CA ASP A 288 12.45 -4.56 16.35
C ASP A 288 11.33 -3.59 16.78
N TRP A 289 10.37 -3.30 15.87
CA TRP A 289 9.20 -2.51 16.21
C TRP A 289 8.15 -3.42 16.87
N GLU A 290 7.86 -3.15 18.14
CA GLU A 290 6.75 -3.77 18.85
C GLU A 290 5.56 -2.80 18.88
N PRO A 291 4.33 -3.28 18.59
CA PRO A 291 3.12 -2.49 18.81
C PRO A 291 3.11 -2.02 20.27
N GLN A 292 2.88 -0.73 20.51
CA GLN A 292 2.68 -0.27 21.88
C GLN A 292 1.50 -1.04 22.48
N PRO A 293 1.67 -1.71 23.62
CA PRO A 293 0.54 -2.34 24.31
C PRO A 293 -0.53 -1.26 24.51
N LEU A 294 -1.79 -1.64 24.32
CA LEU A 294 -2.88 -0.83 24.87
C LEU A 294 -2.61 -0.69 26.35
N ASP A 295 -2.42 0.54 26.83
CA ASP A 295 -2.74 0.85 28.21
C ASP A 295 -4.23 0.51 28.37
N ILE A 296 -4.49 -0.72 28.79
CA ILE A 296 -5.79 -1.07 29.32
C ILE A 296 -5.92 -0.16 30.53
N LEU A 297 -6.62 0.96 30.33
CA LEU A 297 -7.11 1.74 31.45
C LEU A 297 -7.80 0.71 32.33
N SER A 298 -7.15 0.38 33.42
CA SER A 298 -7.72 -0.46 34.44
C SER A 298 -9.09 0.11 34.78
N GLU A 299 -10.14 -0.62 34.39
CA GLU A 299 -11.44 -0.48 35.01
C GLU A 299 -11.29 -0.87 36.48
N GLU A 300 -10.71 0.02 37.27
CA GLU A 300 -10.86 0.08 38.68
C GLU A 300 -11.10 1.57 39.02
N ASN A 301 -12.38 1.91 39.00
CA ASN A 301 -12.98 2.77 40.06
C ASN A 301 -14.35 3.27 39.61
N HIS A 302 -15.30 2.68 40.30
CA HIS A 302 -16.68 3.03 40.68
C HIS A 302 -17.82 2.38 39.90
#